data_d1206670898a0b60655b95dff84de182
#
_entry.id   d1206670898a0b60655b95dff84de182
#
_cell.length_a   1.000
_cell.length_b   1.000
_cell.length_c   1.000
_cell.angle_alpha   90.00
_cell.angle_beta   90.00
_cell.angle_gamma   90.00
#
_symmetry.space_group_name_H-M   'P 1'
#
loop_
_entity.id
_entity.type
_entity.pdbx_description
1 polymer ?
#
loop_
_entity_poly.entity_id
_entity_poly.type
_entity_poly.pdbx_seq_one_letter_code
_entity_poly.pdbx_strand_id
1 'polypeptide(L)'
;NLLCLPTDNFPTFADEFENREITLNKVRFLKLLNKTRISISNDDTRHYLNGVFLHITEANGQNFLTGVATDSHRLSSSSLEINNAEEFKSLILPRKTVFQLSTLLTEIQGELLMQTSENKIKFSLGNAKLISKVIDGKFPDYKKVVPTSNDKSLVVSSKEFISSIERVASVSLDRKEGVKLSIAKDHVQVSVKSANSGEGNEKINAKLNSEN
;
A
#
# COMPACT_ATOMS: atom_id res chain seq x y z
N ASN A 1 -43.75 -2.68 8.80
CA ASN A 1 -43.49 -3.34 7.51
C ASN A 1 -42.34 -2.59 6.82
N LEU A 2 -41.30 -3.32 6.44
CA LEU A 2 -40.20 -2.82 5.63
C LEU A 2 -40.36 -3.33 4.21
N LEU A 3 -40.14 -2.45 3.23
CA LEU A 3 -40.08 -2.85 1.84
C LEU A 3 -38.72 -3.51 1.57
N CYS A 4 -38.74 -4.73 1.05
CA CYS A 4 -37.56 -5.48 0.67
C CYS A 4 -37.53 -5.69 -0.84
N LEU A 5 -36.32 -5.80 -1.38
CA LEU A 5 -36.16 -6.23 -2.77
C LEU A 5 -36.37 -7.76 -2.86
N PRO A 6 -36.86 -8.28 -3.97
CA PRO A 6 -36.91 -9.72 -4.22
C PRO A 6 -35.54 -10.35 -4.15
N THR A 7 -35.46 -11.57 -3.63
CA THR A 7 -34.16 -12.31 -3.50
C THR A 7 -33.46 -12.52 -4.84
N ASP A 8 -34.24 -12.66 -5.92
CA ASP A 8 -33.73 -12.88 -7.29
C ASP A 8 -32.97 -11.65 -7.84
N ASN A 9 -33.17 -10.47 -7.24
CA ASN A 9 -32.44 -9.25 -7.58
C ASN A 9 -31.07 -9.18 -6.88
N PHE A 10 -30.75 -10.11 -5.97
CA PHE A 10 -29.43 -10.15 -5.35
C PHE A 10 -28.40 -10.70 -6.35
N PRO A 11 -27.31 -9.95 -6.62
CA PRO A 11 -26.30 -10.39 -7.58
C PRO A 11 -25.63 -11.68 -7.12
N THR A 12 -25.71 -12.71 -7.94
CA THR A 12 -24.96 -13.95 -7.74
C THR A 12 -23.59 -13.85 -8.42
N PHE A 13 -22.55 -14.14 -7.69
CA PHE A 13 -21.22 -14.31 -8.26
C PHE A 13 -21.02 -15.79 -8.56
N ALA A 14 -20.81 -16.14 -9.84
CA ALA A 14 -20.37 -17.48 -10.18
C ALA A 14 -19.02 -17.74 -9.47
N ASP A 15 -18.99 -18.80 -8.66
CA ASP A 15 -17.81 -19.21 -7.86
C ASP A 15 -16.84 -20.05 -8.75
N GLU A 16 -16.71 -19.67 -10.01
CA GLU A 16 -15.82 -20.33 -10.97
C GLU A 16 -14.40 -19.79 -10.81
N PHE A 17 -13.65 -20.43 -9.94
CA PHE A 17 -12.21 -20.23 -9.80
C PHE A 17 -11.54 -21.52 -10.26
N GLU A 18 -10.91 -21.47 -11.40
CA GLU A 18 -10.30 -22.64 -12.05
C GLU A 18 -9.02 -23.13 -11.36
N ASN A 19 -8.50 -22.42 -10.37
CA ASN A 19 -7.11 -22.55 -10.02
C ASN A 19 -6.80 -22.86 -8.58
N ARG A 20 -5.56 -23.35 -8.44
CA ARG A 20 -4.91 -23.71 -7.20
C ARG A 20 -5.02 -22.60 -6.16
N GLU A 21 -5.31 -23.01 -4.95
CA GLU A 21 -5.26 -22.14 -3.80
C GLU A 21 -3.81 -21.83 -3.44
N ILE A 22 -3.53 -20.56 -3.24
CA ILE A 22 -2.25 -20.10 -2.71
C ILE A 22 -2.45 -19.81 -1.24
N THR A 23 -1.76 -20.56 -0.39
CA THR A 23 -1.74 -20.29 1.04
C THR A 23 -0.81 -19.12 1.32
N LEU A 24 -1.33 -18.12 2.02
CA LEU A 24 -0.58 -16.92 2.39
C LEU A 24 -0.41 -16.82 3.91
N ASN A 25 0.78 -16.40 4.34
CA ASN A 25 0.95 -16.00 5.73
C ASN A 25 0.14 -14.73 6.00
N LYS A 26 -0.94 -14.88 6.77
CA LYS A 26 -1.90 -13.81 7.09
C LYS A 26 -1.24 -12.54 7.62
N VAL A 27 -0.32 -12.67 8.58
CA VAL A 27 0.34 -11.54 9.23
C VAL A 27 1.24 -10.78 8.24
N ARG A 28 2.02 -11.51 7.44
CA ARG A 28 2.89 -10.91 6.42
C ARG A 28 2.08 -10.26 5.31
N PHE A 29 0.96 -10.88 4.90
CA PHE A 29 0.09 -10.31 3.86
C PHE A 29 -0.63 -9.05 4.36
N LEU A 30 -1.15 -9.05 5.59
CA LEU A 30 -1.70 -7.84 6.22
C LEU A 30 -0.66 -6.72 6.30
N LYS A 31 0.59 -7.04 6.64
CA LYS A 31 1.70 -6.07 6.63
C LYS A 31 1.96 -5.51 5.25
N LEU A 32 1.93 -6.35 4.19
CA LEU A 32 2.07 -5.92 2.81
C LEU A 32 0.96 -4.92 2.45
N LEU A 33 -0.31 -5.26 2.72
CA LEU A 33 -1.45 -4.38 2.44
C LEU A 33 -1.34 -3.05 3.20
N ASN A 34 -1.02 -3.09 4.50
CA ASN A 34 -0.90 -1.89 5.33
C ASN A 34 0.24 -0.96 4.87
N LYS A 35 1.35 -1.52 4.36
CA LYS A 35 2.45 -0.73 3.84
C LYS A 35 2.17 -0.11 2.48
N THR A 36 1.36 -0.75 1.65
CA THR A 36 1.11 -0.30 0.27
C THR A 36 -0.12 0.59 0.16
N ARG A 37 -1.19 0.31 0.93
CA ARG A 37 -2.47 1.04 0.82
C ARG A 37 -2.37 2.55 1.00
N ILE A 38 -1.34 3.04 1.69
CA ILE A 38 -1.13 4.48 1.92
C ILE A 38 -0.80 5.27 0.65
N SER A 39 -0.30 4.58 -0.38
CA SER A 39 0.09 5.17 -1.67
C SER A 39 -0.92 4.90 -2.79
N ILE A 40 -2.08 4.31 -2.49
CA ILE A 40 -3.13 4.12 -3.50
C ILE A 40 -3.67 5.49 -3.93
N SER A 41 -3.82 5.68 -5.24
CA SER A 41 -4.43 6.89 -5.81
C SER A 41 -5.92 7.01 -5.50
N ASN A 42 -6.40 8.25 -5.44
CA ASN A 42 -7.83 8.60 -5.40
C ASN A 42 -8.32 9.24 -6.70
N ASP A 43 -7.46 9.29 -7.70
CA ASP A 43 -7.77 9.91 -8.98
C ASP A 43 -8.54 8.92 -9.88
N ASP A 44 -9.81 9.19 -10.10
CA ASP A 44 -10.68 8.33 -10.91
C ASP A 44 -10.33 8.32 -12.39
N THR A 45 -9.57 9.31 -12.87
CA THR A 45 -9.12 9.35 -14.28
C THR A 45 -8.02 8.32 -14.55
N ARG A 46 -7.26 7.94 -13.51
CA ARG A 46 -6.21 6.92 -13.56
C ARG A 46 -6.59 5.69 -12.73
N HIS A 47 -7.73 5.09 -13.09
CA HIS A 47 -8.31 3.95 -12.35
C HIS A 47 -7.33 2.81 -12.10
N TYR A 48 -6.36 2.56 -13.00
CA TYR A 48 -5.31 1.54 -12.82
C TYR A 48 -4.35 1.83 -11.65
N LEU A 49 -4.38 3.02 -11.06
CA LEU A 49 -3.66 3.38 -9.82
C LEU A 49 -4.53 3.30 -8.56
N ASN A 50 -5.84 3.00 -8.71
CA ASN A 50 -6.79 2.99 -7.58
C ASN A 50 -6.79 1.65 -6.83
N GLY A 51 -5.64 1.00 -6.77
CA GLY A 51 -5.47 -0.28 -6.10
C GLY A 51 -4.03 -0.62 -5.78
N VAL A 52 -3.82 -1.83 -5.31
CA VAL A 52 -2.50 -2.43 -5.08
C VAL A 52 -2.21 -3.40 -6.22
N PHE A 53 -1.14 -3.15 -6.96
CA PHE A 53 -0.64 -4.06 -7.97
C PHE A 53 0.08 -5.23 -7.28
N LEU A 54 -0.46 -6.43 -7.44
CA LEU A 54 0.11 -7.67 -6.93
C LEU A 54 0.77 -8.42 -8.09
N HIS A 55 2.02 -8.79 -7.91
CA HIS A 55 2.77 -9.57 -8.91
C HIS A 55 3.88 -10.38 -8.27
N ILE A 56 4.44 -11.33 -9.00
CA ILE A 56 5.57 -12.11 -8.53
C ILE A 56 6.88 -11.40 -8.86
N THR A 57 7.78 -11.41 -7.90
CA THR A 57 9.18 -11.04 -8.09
C THR A 57 10.07 -12.17 -7.60
N GLU A 58 11.23 -12.31 -8.21
CA GLU A 58 12.24 -13.29 -7.82
C GLU A 58 13.46 -12.57 -7.24
N ALA A 59 13.99 -13.09 -6.15
CA ALA A 59 15.25 -12.64 -5.57
C ALA A 59 15.96 -13.84 -4.93
N ASN A 60 17.24 -14.03 -5.24
CA ASN A 60 18.07 -15.12 -4.71
C ASN A 60 17.47 -16.52 -4.89
N GLY A 61 16.80 -16.78 -6.02
CA GLY A 61 16.13 -18.05 -6.31
C GLY A 61 14.86 -18.31 -5.52
N GLN A 62 14.32 -17.30 -4.83
CA GLN A 62 13.06 -17.37 -4.08
C GLN A 62 12.00 -16.47 -4.72
N ASN A 63 10.76 -16.92 -4.68
CA ASN A 63 9.61 -16.20 -5.20
C ASN A 63 8.93 -15.37 -4.11
N PHE A 64 8.55 -14.15 -4.47
CA PHE A 64 7.86 -13.22 -3.58
C PHE A 64 6.59 -12.71 -4.23
N LEU A 65 5.49 -12.70 -3.48
CA LEU A 65 4.33 -11.90 -3.82
C LEU A 65 4.61 -10.45 -3.42
N THR A 66 4.73 -9.59 -4.41
CA THR A 66 5.04 -8.17 -4.22
C THR A 66 3.82 -7.33 -4.49
N GLY A 67 3.48 -6.48 -3.53
CA GLY A 67 2.45 -5.45 -3.67
C GLY A 67 3.09 -4.09 -3.89
N VAL A 68 2.56 -3.33 -4.85
CA VAL A 68 3.00 -1.97 -5.18
C VAL A 68 1.80 -1.06 -5.32
N ALA A 69 1.89 0.14 -4.79
CA ALA A 69 0.90 1.20 -5.00
C ALA A 69 1.61 2.54 -5.20
N THR A 70 1.02 3.40 -6.02
CA THR A 70 1.50 4.75 -6.28
C THR A 70 0.35 5.68 -6.65
N ASP A 71 0.47 6.94 -6.29
CA ASP A 71 -0.42 8.04 -6.70
C ASP A 71 0.30 9.05 -7.63
N SER A 72 1.47 8.67 -8.17
CA SER A 72 2.40 9.46 -8.97
C SER A 72 3.30 10.42 -8.19
N HIS A 73 3.02 10.69 -6.91
CA HIS A 73 3.84 11.53 -6.04
C HIS A 73 4.69 10.70 -5.07
N ARG A 74 4.18 9.55 -4.69
CA ARG A 74 4.85 8.58 -3.81
C ARG A 74 4.57 7.16 -4.27
N LEU A 75 5.47 6.27 -3.93
CA LEU A 75 5.37 4.85 -4.22
C LEU A 75 5.66 4.05 -2.95
N SER A 76 4.85 3.03 -2.71
CA SER A 76 5.10 2.05 -1.65
C SER A 76 5.17 0.65 -2.24
N SER A 77 6.17 -0.11 -1.82
CA SER A 77 6.34 -1.52 -2.18
C SER A 77 6.58 -2.37 -0.95
N SER A 78 6.02 -3.56 -0.93
CA SER A 78 6.26 -4.56 0.12
C SER A 78 6.09 -5.94 -0.45
N SER A 79 6.93 -6.89 0.01
CA SER A 79 6.95 -8.26 -0.49
C SER A 79 6.81 -9.26 0.64
N LEU A 80 6.26 -10.42 0.32
CA LEU A 80 6.27 -11.59 1.19
C LEU A 80 6.66 -12.83 0.36
N GLU A 81 7.43 -13.72 0.96
CA GLU A 81 7.85 -14.97 0.35
C GLU A 81 6.66 -15.91 0.15
N ILE A 82 6.59 -16.57 -1.00
CA ILE A 82 5.57 -17.57 -1.33
C ILE A 82 6.19 -18.79 -2.02
N ASN A 83 5.62 -19.95 -1.78
CA ASN A 83 6.16 -21.22 -2.29
C ASN A 83 5.60 -21.62 -3.65
N ASN A 84 4.42 -21.15 -4.07
CA ASN A 84 3.74 -21.55 -5.30
C ASN A 84 3.42 -20.32 -6.15
N ALA A 85 4.42 -19.85 -6.90
CA ALA A 85 4.32 -18.63 -7.69
C ALA A 85 3.97 -18.86 -9.18
N GLU A 86 4.11 -20.10 -9.66
CA GLU A 86 4.22 -20.42 -11.10
C GLU A 86 2.98 -20.06 -11.93
N GLU A 87 1.80 -19.96 -11.31
CA GLU A 87 0.54 -19.66 -12.00
C GLU A 87 -0.07 -18.30 -11.62
N PHE A 88 0.61 -17.51 -10.78
CA PHE A 88 0.06 -16.23 -10.36
C PHE A 88 0.19 -15.17 -11.47
N LYS A 89 -0.94 -14.80 -12.07
CA LYS A 89 -1.00 -13.67 -12.99
C LYS A 89 -1.09 -12.36 -12.21
N SER A 90 -0.28 -11.38 -12.60
CA SER A 90 -0.30 -10.06 -11.99
C SER A 90 -1.69 -9.42 -12.13
N LEU A 91 -2.12 -8.74 -11.07
CA LEU A 91 -3.44 -8.10 -11.01
C LEU A 91 -3.40 -6.82 -10.15
N ILE A 92 -4.41 -5.98 -10.31
CA ILE A 92 -4.58 -4.79 -9.50
C ILE A 92 -5.77 -5.00 -8.56
N LEU A 93 -5.48 -5.14 -7.26
CA LEU A 93 -6.48 -5.33 -6.22
C LEU A 93 -7.12 -3.97 -5.88
N PRO A 94 -8.45 -3.81 -6.05
CA PRO A 94 -9.11 -2.52 -5.85
C PRO A 94 -8.95 -1.98 -4.43
N ARG A 95 -8.84 -0.66 -4.30
CA ARG A 95 -8.71 0.04 -3.01
C ARG A 95 -9.73 -0.44 -1.99
N LYS A 96 -11.02 -0.49 -2.35
CA LYS A 96 -12.10 -0.92 -1.45
C LYS A 96 -11.84 -2.33 -0.92
N THR A 97 -11.43 -3.24 -1.78
CA THR A 97 -11.09 -4.63 -1.42
C THR A 97 -9.89 -4.67 -0.48
N VAL A 98 -8.84 -3.88 -0.73
CA VAL A 98 -7.65 -3.79 0.14
C VAL A 98 -8.04 -3.39 1.56
N PHE A 99 -8.89 -2.37 1.72
CA PHE A 99 -9.32 -1.92 3.06
C PHE A 99 -10.20 -2.95 3.76
N GLN A 100 -11.18 -3.52 3.07
CA GLN A 100 -12.05 -4.56 3.65
C GLN A 100 -11.27 -5.82 4.03
N LEU A 101 -10.38 -6.27 3.15
CA LEU A 101 -9.53 -7.42 3.44
C LEU A 101 -8.60 -7.16 4.63
N SER A 102 -8.04 -5.96 4.75
CA SER A 102 -7.22 -5.60 5.91
C SER A 102 -8.00 -5.70 7.23
N THR A 103 -9.27 -5.31 7.24
CA THR A 103 -10.16 -5.46 8.41
C THR A 103 -10.41 -6.93 8.71
N LEU A 104 -10.82 -7.72 7.72
CA LEU A 104 -11.06 -9.16 7.90
C LEU A 104 -9.81 -9.90 8.41
N LEU A 105 -8.63 -9.57 7.86
CA LEU A 105 -7.37 -10.17 8.31
C LEU A 105 -7.01 -9.81 9.76
N THR A 106 -7.52 -8.72 10.28
CA THR A 106 -7.31 -8.33 11.68
C THR A 106 -8.27 -9.07 12.62
N GLU A 107 -9.53 -9.21 12.23
CA GLU A 107 -10.62 -9.70 13.07
C GLU A 107 -10.76 -11.23 13.07
N ILE A 108 -10.61 -11.87 11.90
CA ILE A 108 -10.89 -13.32 11.74
C ILE A 108 -9.60 -14.13 11.88
N GLN A 109 -9.66 -15.21 12.66
CA GLN A 109 -8.56 -16.17 12.77
C GLN A 109 -8.66 -17.25 11.69
N GLY A 110 -7.54 -17.84 11.35
CA GLY A 110 -7.45 -18.94 10.40
C GLY A 110 -6.37 -18.77 9.34
N GLU A 111 -6.27 -19.74 8.48
CA GLU A 111 -5.39 -19.77 7.33
C GLU A 111 -5.99 -18.89 6.23
N LEU A 112 -5.15 -18.12 5.57
CA LEU A 112 -5.54 -17.27 4.44
C LEU A 112 -5.26 -18.00 3.13
N LEU A 113 -6.31 -18.30 2.40
CA LEU A 113 -6.25 -18.88 1.06
C LEU A 113 -6.62 -17.83 0.03
N MET A 114 -5.87 -17.76 -1.06
CA MET A 114 -6.09 -16.85 -2.18
C MET A 114 -6.27 -17.67 -3.47
N GLN A 115 -7.32 -17.36 -4.23
CA GLN A 115 -7.54 -17.90 -5.57
C GLN A 115 -7.76 -16.75 -6.55
N THR A 116 -7.27 -16.90 -7.77
CA THR A 116 -7.41 -15.91 -8.84
C THR A 116 -8.08 -16.51 -10.05
N SER A 117 -8.84 -15.71 -10.76
CA SER A 117 -9.33 -16.01 -12.11
C SER A 117 -8.92 -14.85 -13.03
N GLU A 118 -9.37 -14.86 -14.27
CA GLU A 118 -9.01 -13.82 -15.25
C GLU A 118 -9.34 -12.40 -14.78
N ASN A 119 -10.50 -12.22 -14.13
CA ASN A 119 -11.00 -10.89 -13.73
C ASN A 119 -11.46 -10.81 -12.27
N LYS A 120 -11.23 -11.85 -11.48
CA LYS A 120 -11.66 -11.93 -10.07
C LYS A 120 -10.55 -12.47 -9.18
N ILE A 121 -10.64 -12.14 -7.91
CA ILE A 121 -9.83 -12.70 -6.84
C ILE A 121 -10.73 -13.10 -5.67
N LYS A 122 -10.45 -14.24 -5.06
CA LYS A 122 -11.14 -14.75 -3.88
C LYS A 122 -10.14 -14.92 -2.75
N PHE A 123 -10.52 -14.46 -1.58
CA PHE A 123 -9.83 -14.72 -0.33
C PHE A 123 -10.75 -15.52 0.59
N SER A 124 -10.25 -16.64 1.12
CA SER A 124 -10.94 -17.45 2.11
C SER A 124 -10.18 -17.39 3.43
N LEU A 125 -10.87 -17.08 4.52
CA LEU A 125 -10.30 -16.94 5.86
C LEU A 125 -11.32 -17.41 6.90
N GLY A 126 -11.07 -18.59 7.52
CA GLY A 126 -12.03 -19.19 8.42
C GLY A 126 -13.38 -19.43 7.72
N ASN A 127 -14.43 -18.85 8.28
CA ASN A 127 -15.80 -18.92 7.72
C ASN A 127 -16.14 -17.77 6.76
N ALA A 128 -15.21 -16.84 6.54
CA ALA A 128 -15.43 -15.71 5.65
C ALA A 128 -14.83 -15.94 4.25
N LYS A 129 -15.56 -15.51 3.23
CA LYS A 129 -15.09 -15.46 1.85
C LYS A 129 -15.27 -14.04 1.32
N LEU A 130 -14.22 -13.47 0.74
CA LEU A 130 -14.23 -12.18 0.07
C LEU A 130 -13.91 -12.39 -1.40
N ILE A 131 -14.89 -12.10 -2.26
CA ILE A 131 -14.72 -12.15 -3.72
C ILE A 131 -14.74 -10.72 -4.25
N SER A 132 -13.79 -10.38 -5.11
CA SER A 132 -13.68 -9.07 -5.73
C SER A 132 -13.35 -9.19 -7.21
N LYS A 133 -13.90 -8.30 -8.02
CA LYS A 133 -13.33 -8.05 -9.35
C LYS A 133 -11.98 -7.37 -9.18
N VAL A 134 -11.04 -7.63 -10.07
CA VAL A 134 -9.79 -6.90 -10.17
C VAL A 134 -9.95 -5.69 -11.08
N ILE A 135 -9.08 -4.70 -10.94
CA ILE A 135 -9.09 -3.53 -11.84
C ILE A 135 -8.50 -3.97 -13.17
N ASP A 136 -9.26 -3.76 -14.25
CA ASP A 136 -8.75 -3.92 -15.61
C ASP A 136 -7.84 -2.74 -15.96
N GLY A 137 -6.65 -3.04 -16.46
CA GLY A 137 -5.66 -2.05 -16.84
C GLY A 137 -4.23 -2.51 -16.61
N LYS A 138 -3.31 -1.80 -17.21
CA LYS A 138 -1.88 -2.06 -17.08
C LYS A 138 -1.26 -1.14 -16.03
N PHE A 139 -0.75 -1.70 -14.94
CA PHE A 139 0.00 -0.94 -13.95
C PHE A 139 1.32 -0.43 -14.58
N PRO A 140 1.75 0.82 -14.29
CA PRO A 140 2.99 1.38 -14.83
C PRO A 140 4.22 0.55 -14.44
N ASP A 141 5.25 0.62 -15.27
CA ASP A 141 6.57 0.05 -14.94
C ASP A 141 7.24 0.88 -13.84
N TYR A 142 6.86 0.58 -12.61
CA TYR A 142 7.30 1.31 -11.43
C TYR A 142 8.80 1.18 -11.16
N LYS A 143 9.47 0.12 -11.69
CA LYS A 143 10.91 -0.07 -11.51
C LYS A 143 11.72 1.07 -12.11
N LYS A 144 11.20 1.70 -13.17
CA LYS A 144 11.85 2.84 -13.84
C LYS A 144 11.83 4.14 -13.04
N VAL A 145 10.91 4.27 -12.07
CA VAL A 145 10.79 5.49 -11.25
C VAL A 145 11.45 5.35 -9.88
N VAL A 146 11.90 4.14 -9.51
CA VAL A 146 12.65 3.92 -8.27
C VAL A 146 14.08 4.43 -8.45
N PRO A 147 14.54 5.42 -7.66
CA PRO A 147 15.89 5.94 -7.78
C PRO A 147 16.93 4.88 -7.40
N THR A 148 17.93 4.71 -8.23
CA THR A 148 19.03 3.74 -8.01
C THR A 148 20.39 4.40 -7.75
N SER A 149 20.48 5.72 -7.98
CA SER A 149 21.76 6.47 -7.93
C SER A 149 21.89 7.35 -6.68
N ASN A 150 21.21 6.99 -5.59
CA ASN A 150 21.27 7.76 -4.36
C ASN A 150 22.57 7.44 -3.60
N ASP A 151 23.47 8.41 -3.54
CA ASP A 151 24.79 8.35 -2.89
C ASP A 151 24.78 8.91 -1.45
N LYS A 152 23.67 9.53 -1.03
CA LYS A 152 23.52 10.16 0.27
C LYS A 152 22.45 9.46 1.08
N SER A 153 22.78 9.09 2.31
CA SER A 153 21.82 8.51 3.24
C SER A 153 21.69 9.36 4.50
N LEU A 154 20.46 9.56 4.95
CA LEU A 154 20.14 10.27 6.17
C LEU A 154 19.55 9.30 7.19
N VAL A 155 20.16 9.22 8.36
CA VAL A 155 19.68 8.40 9.47
C VAL A 155 19.10 9.30 10.55
N VAL A 156 17.84 9.07 10.89
CA VAL A 156 17.11 9.81 11.94
C VAL A 156 16.32 8.85 12.82
N SER A 157 16.01 9.25 14.04
CA SER A 157 15.05 8.55 14.89
C SER A 157 13.64 8.71 14.28
N SER A 158 13.00 7.60 13.91
CA SER A 158 11.65 7.65 13.31
C SER A 158 10.62 8.28 14.26
N LYS A 159 10.73 8.02 15.56
CA LYS A 159 9.85 8.59 16.58
C LYS A 159 10.00 10.11 16.67
N GLU A 160 11.24 10.61 16.76
CA GLU A 160 11.52 12.05 16.83
C GLU A 160 11.09 12.74 15.54
N PHE A 161 11.36 12.13 14.38
CA PHE A 161 11.00 12.68 13.08
C PHE A 161 9.48 12.81 12.91
N ILE A 162 8.71 11.76 13.26
CA ILE A 162 7.25 11.80 13.22
C ILE A 162 6.72 12.89 14.14
N SER A 163 7.15 12.91 15.40
CA SER A 163 6.70 13.90 16.38
C SER A 163 7.06 15.33 15.98
N SER A 164 8.23 15.54 15.37
CA SER A 164 8.65 16.86 14.87
C SER A 164 7.76 17.32 13.70
N ILE A 165 7.49 16.43 12.74
CA ILE A 165 6.59 16.73 11.63
C ILE A 165 5.19 17.09 12.15
N GLU A 166 4.65 16.31 13.09
CA GLU A 166 3.33 16.57 13.69
C GLU A 166 3.26 17.94 14.36
N ARG A 167 4.30 18.33 15.12
CA ARG A 167 4.37 19.63 15.79
C ARG A 167 4.46 20.78 14.80
N VAL A 168 5.39 20.75 13.84
CA VAL A 168 5.53 21.84 12.86
C VAL A 168 4.34 21.92 11.90
N ALA A 169 3.73 20.80 11.57
CA ALA A 169 2.55 20.76 10.71
C ALA A 169 1.28 21.31 11.38
N SER A 170 1.27 21.45 12.72
CA SER A 170 0.13 22.01 13.46
C SER A 170 -0.13 23.49 13.13
N VAL A 171 0.86 24.22 12.62
CA VAL A 171 0.68 25.61 12.10
C VAL A 171 -0.12 25.66 10.80
N SER A 172 -0.19 24.57 10.05
CA SER A 172 -0.95 24.47 8.80
C SER A 172 -2.36 24.01 9.09
N LEU A 173 -3.31 24.95 9.17
CA LEU A 173 -4.72 24.64 9.48
C LEU A 173 -5.36 23.76 8.40
N ASP A 174 -5.02 23.98 7.16
CA ASP A 174 -5.58 23.26 6.00
C ASP A 174 -4.77 22.02 5.59
N ARG A 175 -3.61 21.79 6.23
CA ARG A 175 -2.65 20.72 5.88
C ARG A 175 -2.26 20.69 4.40
N LYS A 176 -2.23 21.86 3.76
CA LYS A 176 -1.89 22.01 2.34
C LYS A 176 -0.43 22.36 2.11
N GLU A 177 0.20 22.97 3.13
CA GLU A 177 1.60 23.37 3.04
C GLU A 177 2.51 22.16 3.13
N GLY A 178 3.56 22.18 2.32
CA GLY A 178 4.60 21.16 2.35
C GLY A 178 5.53 21.35 3.55
N VAL A 179 5.98 20.23 4.11
CA VAL A 179 7.05 20.22 5.10
C VAL A 179 8.39 20.34 4.39
N LYS A 180 9.16 21.39 4.71
CA LYS A 180 10.52 21.59 4.20
C LYS A 180 11.53 20.94 5.12
N LEU A 181 12.43 20.14 4.55
CA LEU A 181 13.56 19.55 5.24
C LEU A 181 14.85 20.24 4.79
N SER A 182 15.57 20.84 5.73
CA SER A 182 16.92 21.39 5.48
C SER A 182 17.91 20.49 6.19
N ILE A 183 18.71 19.77 5.41
CA ILE A 183 19.57 18.70 5.90
C ILE A 183 20.98 19.24 6.10
N ALA A 184 21.55 19.03 7.29
CA ALA A 184 22.93 19.28 7.63
C ALA A 184 23.63 17.97 8.04
N LYS A 185 24.91 18.03 8.34
CA LYS A 185 25.74 16.84 8.65
C LYS A 185 25.23 16.09 9.89
N ASP A 186 24.79 16.80 10.91
CA ASP A 186 24.44 16.30 12.24
C ASP A 186 22.98 16.50 12.63
N HIS A 187 22.21 17.20 11.80
CA HIS A 187 20.81 17.51 12.10
C HIS A 187 19.96 17.75 10.85
N VAL A 188 18.66 17.66 11.04
CA VAL A 188 17.64 18.09 10.07
C VAL A 188 16.80 19.18 10.71
N GLN A 189 16.64 20.30 10.01
CA GLN A 189 15.63 21.30 10.34
C GLN A 189 14.36 20.98 9.57
N VAL A 190 13.28 20.78 10.32
CA VAL A 190 11.93 20.53 9.82
C VAL A 190 11.14 21.83 9.92
N SER A 191 10.56 22.33 8.85
CA SER A 191 9.84 23.59 8.87
C SER A 191 8.59 23.57 8.00
N VAL A 192 7.57 24.32 8.45
CA VAL A 192 6.33 24.60 7.72
C VAL A 192 6.08 26.10 7.80
N LYS A 193 5.74 26.71 6.68
CA LYS A 193 5.36 28.13 6.63
C LYS A 193 3.96 28.24 6.03
N SER A 194 3.03 28.77 6.80
CA SER A 194 1.68 29.08 6.36
C SER A 194 1.49 30.59 6.25
N ALA A 195 0.92 31.03 5.16
CA ALA A 195 0.68 32.47 4.94
C ALA A 195 -0.28 33.07 5.95
N ASN A 196 -1.19 32.26 6.49
CA ASN A 196 -2.29 32.72 7.35
C ASN A 196 -2.07 32.43 8.85
N SER A 197 -1.19 31.46 9.18
CA SER A 197 -1.11 30.92 10.55
C SER A 197 0.30 31.01 11.16
N GLY A 198 1.30 31.47 10.38
CA GLY A 198 2.65 31.63 10.88
C GLY A 198 3.64 30.54 10.44
N GLU A 199 4.67 30.31 11.22
CA GLU A 199 5.77 29.42 10.86
C GLU A 199 6.11 28.48 12.04
N GLY A 200 6.28 27.19 11.73
CA GLY A 200 6.77 26.18 12.65
C GLY A 200 8.17 25.74 12.24
N ASN A 201 9.11 25.75 13.17
CA ASN A 201 10.48 25.28 12.95
C ASN A 201 10.94 24.38 14.09
N GLU A 202 11.57 23.27 13.75
CA GLU A 202 12.14 22.36 14.73
C GLU A 202 13.43 21.73 14.19
N LYS A 203 14.38 21.49 15.09
CA LYS A 203 15.65 20.85 14.79
C LYS A 203 15.73 19.51 15.48
N ILE A 204 16.01 18.45 14.72
CA ILE A 204 16.22 17.09 15.23
C ILE A 204 17.59 16.56 14.89
N ASN A 205 18.13 15.71 15.74
CA ASN A 205 19.42 15.07 15.50
C ASN A 205 19.31 14.09 14.33
N ALA A 206 20.33 14.12 13.47
CA ALA A 206 20.41 13.26 12.31
C ALA A 206 21.87 12.96 11.98
N LYS A 207 22.11 11.91 11.23
CA LYS A 207 23.42 11.60 10.69
C LYS A 207 23.31 11.49 9.17
N LEU A 208 23.96 12.42 8.48
CA LEU A 208 24.13 12.38 7.04
C LEU A 208 25.40 11.61 6.72
N ASN A 209 25.26 10.50 5.99
CA ASN A 209 26.37 9.78 5.39
C ASN A 209 26.40 10.16 3.90
N SER A 210 27.46 10.82 3.48
CA SER A 210 27.76 11.05 2.06
C SER A 210 29.08 10.34 1.78
N GLU A 211 29.12 9.49 0.76
CA GLU A 211 30.40 9.11 0.17
C GLU A 211 30.93 10.36 -0.52
N ASN A 212 32.15 10.77 -0.17
CA ASN A 212 32.84 11.92 -0.78
C ASN A 212 33.26 11.59 -2.22
#